data_7fd5057b606689df489ebd1a7d18e20f
#
_entry.id   7fd5057b606689df489ebd1a7d18e20f
#
_cell.length_a   1.000
_cell.length_b   1.000
_cell.length_c   1.000
_cell.angle_alpha   90.00
_cell.angle_beta   90.00
_cell.angle_gamma   90.00
#
_symmetry.space_group_name_H-M   'P 1'
#
loop_
_entity.id
_entity.type
_entity.pdbx_description
1 polymer ?
#
loop_
_entity_poly.entity_id
_entity_poly.type
_entity_poly.pdbx_seq_one_letter_code
_entity_poly.pdbx_strand_id
1 'polypeptide(L)'
;MEFKTFRRTLLLAAVLFVPAGTSMAANLYAFGGRDIAVPSILPEGSVMSRYTFTPMQLCGKPSCDLIGVSLYNKGSVWDPVDGPDLNTNVPGLSVRLLLDGIPASSRFKGTFSQIAEIQLFRNSTPLSDGQFASGAFNSYFLITYKDGLIASGTSSIRLTGSVTTINATCQVADQTVKLQSIAAARLNGVGTYAAVTPFNLVVAGCPRGYNRVGYSLQAVGGAVAEGSGVLPRLAGSTATGVSIRVTDEAGVPLRMGLSLPVTAYDKNTGGAYWIPMKASYVQTAEKITPGSVLAAMVILTRTPRRTPGPAGRWHRRC
;
A
#
# COMPACT_ATOMS: atom_id res chain seq x y z
N MET A 1 72.09 -30.65 59.74
CA MET A 1 71.20 -31.29 58.73
C MET A 1 70.27 -30.19 58.16
N GLU A 2 70.71 -29.55 57.06
CA GLU A 2 69.97 -28.46 56.43
C GLU A 2 69.13 -29.03 55.23
N PHE A 3 67.88 -28.87 55.27
CA PHE A 3 66.97 -29.18 54.11
C PHE A 3 66.75 -27.94 53.24
N LYS A 4 67.38 -27.92 52.02
CA LYS A 4 67.18 -26.97 50.99
C LYS A 4 65.83 -27.30 50.22
N THR A 5 64.79 -26.46 50.38
CA THR A 5 63.57 -26.53 49.61
C THR A 5 63.73 -25.86 48.25
N PHE A 6 63.60 -26.67 47.19
CA PHE A 6 63.70 -26.26 45.79
C PHE A 6 62.25 -25.82 45.34
N ARG A 7 62.02 -24.50 45.22
CA ARG A 7 60.79 -23.99 44.62
C ARG A 7 60.84 -24.09 43.11
N ARG A 8 60.09 -25.00 42.54
CA ARG A 8 59.82 -25.07 41.09
C ARG A 8 58.69 -24.07 40.76
N THR A 9 59.00 -22.99 40.01
CA THR A 9 58.08 -22.06 39.46
C THR A 9 57.43 -22.68 38.20
N LEU A 10 56.16 -23.08 38.26
CA LEU A 10 55.39 -23.51 37.10
C LEU A 10 54.89 -22.26 36.35
N LEU A 11 55.45 -22.00 35.16
CA LEU A 11 54.91 -21.05 34.22
C LEU A 11 53.67 -21.68 33.53
N LEU A 12 52.45 -21.28 33.95
CA LEU A 12 51.23 -21.57 33.23
C LEU A 12 51.18 -20.66 31.98
N ALA A 13 51.41 -21.24 30.80
CA ALA A 13 51.10 -20.59 29.54
C ALA A 13 49.58 -20.65 29.35
N ALA A 14 48.90 -19.52 29.56
CA ALA A 14 47.46 -19.35 29.21
C ALA A 14 47.35 -19.30 27.68
N VAL A 15 46.92 -20.40 27.08
CA VAL A 15 46.52 -20.44 25.68
C VAL A 15 45.15 -19.73 25.59
N LEU A 16 45.17 -18.51 25.09
CA LEU A 16 43.95 -17.78 24.71
C LEU A 16 43.29 -18.51 23.53
N PHE A 17 42.30 -19.34 23.84
CA PHE A 17 41.35 -19.86 22.83
C PHE A 17 40.51 -18.69 22.36
N VAL A 18 40.86 -18.08 21.23
CA VAL A 18 39.98 -17.20 20.49
C VAL A 18 38.96 -18.12 19.81
N PRO A 19 37.65 -18.06 20.16
CA PRO A 19 36.67 -18.84 19.44
C PRO A 19 36.66 -18.35 18.00
N ALA A 20 37.02 -19.22 17.07
CA ALA A 20 36.82 -18.98 15.64
C ALA A 20 35.33 -18.78 15.45
N GLY A 21 34.91 -17.53 15.15
CA GLY A 21 33.54 -17.22 14.83
C GLY A 21 33.09 -18.07 13.64
N THR A 22 32.23 -19.02 13.91
CA THR A 22 31.55 -19.79 12.84
C THR A 22 30.70 -18.81 12.04
N SER A 23 31.11 -18.50 10.81
CA SER A 23 30.33 -17.76 9.83
C SER A 23 29.09 -18.57 9.56
N MET A 24 27.97 -18.22 10.23
CA MET A 24 26.71 -18.90 10.03
C MET A 24 26.00 -18.29 8.81
N ALA A 25 25.68 -19.15 7.85
CA ALA A 25 24.79 -18.77 6.75
C ALA A 25 23.45 -18.31 7.32
N ALA A 26 23.12 -17.03 7.17
CA ALA A 26 21.88 -16.48 7.65
C ALA A 26 20.73 -16.75 6.66
N ASN A 27 19.62 -17.30 7.15
CA ASN A 27 18.37 -17.39 6.39
C ASN A 27 17.47 -16.21 6.77
N LEU A 28 17.24 -15.31 5.83
CA LEU A 28 16.39 -14.13 6.00
C LEU A 28 15.07 -14.33 5.25
N TYR A 29 13.97 -13.92 5.87
CA TYR A 29 12.64 -14.13 5.32
C TYR A 29 11.97 -12.79 5.02
N ALA A 30 11.73 -12.51 3.75
CA ALA A 30 10.97 -11.34 3.34
C ALA A 30 9.46 -11.63 3.38
N PHE A 31 8.67 -10.56 3.62
CA PHE A 31 7.22 -10.54 3.72
C PHE A 31 6.60 -11.29 4.92
N GLY A 32 7.41 -11.98 5.74
CA GLY A 32 7.05 -12.46 7.07
C GLY A 32 5.85 -13.42 7.14
N GLY A 33 5.60 -14.23 6.12
CA GLY A 33 4.48 -15.18 6.07
C GLY A 33 3.10 -14.53 5.90
N ARG A 34 3.03 -13.23 5.56
CA ARG A 34 1.76 -12.49 5.42
C ARG A 34 1.03 -12.88 4.15
N ASP A 35 -0.30 -12.84 4.20
CA ASP A 35 -1.14 -12.82 3.01
C ASP A 35 -1.18 -11.39 2.43
N ILE A 36 -0.78 -11.26 1.16
CA ILE A 36 -0.73 -10.00 0.43
C ILE A 36 -1.93 -9.96 -0.51
N ALA A 37 -2.90 -9.14 -0.20
CA ALA A 37 -4.05 -8.93 -1.05
C ALA A 37 -3.72 -7.96 -2.19
N VAL A 38 -3.98 -8.37 -3.43
CA VAL A 38 -3.58 -7.66 -4.65
C VAL A 38 -4.75 -7.49 -5.60
N PRO A 39 -5.08 -6.25 -6.02
CA PRO A 39 -6.05 -6.04 -7.11
C PRO A 39 -5.55 -6.66 -8.42
N SER A 40 -6.40 -7.48 -9.06
CA SER A 40 -6.05 -8.17 -10.32
C SER A 40 -5.76 -7.22 -11.50
N ILE A 41 -6.31 -6.00 -11.44
CA ILE A 41 -6.23 -4.98 -12.50
C ILE A 41 -5.03 -4.04 -12.37
N LEU A 42 -4.03 -4.38 -11.55
CA LEU A 42 -2.83 -3.54 -11.41
C LEU A 42 -2.03 -3.50 -12.71
N PRO A 43 -1.58 -2.30 -13.16
CA PRO A 43 -0.69 -2.18 -14.30
C PRO A 43 0.63 -2.93 -14.10
N GLU A 44 1.21 -3.42 -15.19
CA GLU A 44 2.55 -3.98 -15.19
C GLU A 44 3.58 -2.98 -14.63
N GLY A 45 4.59 -3.49 -13.93
CA GLY A 45 5.61 -2.68 -13.25
C GLY A 45 5.16 -2.07 -11.91
N SER A 46 3.87 -2.17 -11.54
CA SER A 46 3.39 -1.65 -10.25
C SER A 46 4.05 -2.37 -9.07
N VAL A 47 4.78 -1.64 -8.24
CA VAL A 47 5.35 -2.17 -7.00
C VAL A 47 4.25 -2.31 -5.96
N MET A 48 4.04 -3.53 -5.47
CA MET A 48 2.94 -3.88 -4.57
C MET A 48 3.37 -3.95 -3.12
N SER A 49 4.57 -4.44 -2.87
CA SER A 49 5.12 -4.55 -1.52
C SER A 49 6.63 -4.32 -1.55
N ARG A 50 7.16 -3.83 -0.44
CA ARG A 50 8.58 -3.63 -0.20
C ARG A 50 8.92 -4.24 1.14
N TYR A 51 10.10 -4.86 1.22
CA TYR A 51 10.66 -5.39 2.45
C TYR A 51 12.14 -5.03 2.52
N THR A 52 12.62 -4.60 3.67
CA THR A 52 14.00 -4.12 3.81
C THR A 52 14.77 -4.91 4.84
N PHE A 53 16.05 -5.10 4.56
CA PHE A 53 17.05 -5.62 5.50
C PHE A 53 18.17 -4.60 5.64
N THR A 54 18.71 -4.48 6.85
CA THR A 54 19.91 -3.70 7.11
C THR A 54 21.16 -4.52 6.80
N PRO A 55 22.34 -3.90 6.56
CA PRO A 55 23.58 -4.63 6.44
C PRO A 55 23.88 -5.49 7.67
N MET A 56 23.54 -5.00 8.86
CA MET A 56 23.70 -5.76 10.11
C MET A 56 22.92 -7.08 10.11
N GLN A 57 21.71 -7.10 9.53
CA GLN A 57 20.92 -8.33 9.39
C GLN A 57 21.49 -9.27 8.33
N LEU A 58 22.10 -8.72 7.26
CA LEU A 58 22.62 -9.49 6.14
C LEU A 58 24.01 -10.06 6.40
N CYS A 59 24.93 -9.27 6.93
CA CYS A 59 26.33 -9.68 7.10
C CYS A 59 26.90 -9.43 8.50
N GLY A 60 26.07 -9.00 9.46
CA GLY A 60 26.51 -8.73 10.84
C GLY A 60 27.41 -7.50 11.00
N LYS A 61 27.46 -6.61 9.99
CA LYS A 61 28.33 -5.42 9.95
C LYS A 61 27.53 -4.18 9.55
N PRO A 62 28.01 -2.95 9.86
CA PRO A 62 27.37 -1.72 9.42
C PRO A 62 27.36 -1.53 7.90
N SER A 63 28.27 -2.18 7.19
CA SER A 63 28.33 -2.24 5.73
C SER A 63 28.80 -3.62 5.30
N CYS A 64 28.33 -4.09 4.14
CA CYS A 64 28.67 -5.40 3.60
C CYS A 64 29.50 -5.26 2.31
N ASP A 65 30.70 -5.83 2.30
CA ASP A 65 31.52 -5.98 1.09
C ASP A 65 31.11 -7.23 0.34
N LEU A 66 30.35 -7.06 -0.73
CA LEU A 66 29.83 -8.17 -1.53
C LEU A 66 30.86 -8.65 -2.55
N ILE A 67 31.06 -9.94 -2.59
CA ILE A 67 31.91 -10.65 -3.58
C ILE A 67 31.08 -11.37 -4.62
N GLY A 68 29.78 -11.56 -4.36
CA GLY A 68 28.84 -12.15 -5.32
C GLY A 68 27.39 -12.07 -4.87
N VAL A 69 26.51 -12.04 -5.85
CA VAL A 69 25.06 -12.17 -5.68
C VAL A 69 24.58 -13.22 -6.65
N SER A 70 23.95 -14.26 -6.16
CA SER A 70 23.28 -15.26 -7.02
C SER A 70 21.77 -15.08 -6.93
N LEU A 71 21.11 -15.13 -8.07
CA LEU A 71 19.68 -14.87 -8.22
C LEU A 71 19.03 -16.12 -8.82
N TYR A 72 17.90 -16.52 -8.23
CA TYR A 72 17.22 -17.75 -8.60
C TYR A 72 15.73 -17.53 -8.85
N ASN A 73 15.28 -17.83 -10.07
CA ASN A 73 13.85 -17.82 -10.38
C ASN A 73 13.09 -18.77 -9.47
N LYS A 74 11.92 -18.33 -9.01
CA LYS A 74 11.03 -19.11 -8.14
C LYS A 74 11.71 -19.65 -6.87
N GLY A 75 12.85 -19.03 -6.47
CA GLY A 75 13.65 -19.48 -5.34
C GLY A 75 14.35 -20.82 -5.55
N SER A 76 14.47 -21.30 -6.78
CA SER A 76 15.08 -22.59 -7.14
C SER A 76 16.56 -22.41 -7.47
N VAL A 77 17.46 -23.01 -6.69
CA VAL A 77 18.89 -23.00 -6.97
C VAL A 77 19.27 -23.66 -8.29
N TRP A 78 18.34 -24.38 -8.91
CA TRP A 78 18.48 -25.03 -10.22
C TRP A 78 18.09 -24.12 -11.39
N ASP A 79 17.57 -22.92 -11.12
CA ASP A 79 17.17 -21.95 -12.14
C ASP A 79 17.86 -20.59 -11.89
N PRO A 80 19.22 -20.52 -12.02
CA PRO A 80 19.98 -19.29 -11.84
C PRO A 80 19.75 -18.34 -13.02
N VAL A 81 19.69 -17.03 -12.71
CA VAL A 81 19.50 -15.96 -13.70
C VAL A 81 20.42 -14.78 -13.42
N ASP A 82 20.64 -13.96 -14.45
CA ASP A 82 21.45 -12.73 -14.30
C ASP A 82 20.70 -11.62 -13.55
N GLY A 83 19.37 -11.63 -13.56
CA GLY A 83 18.54 -10.61 -12.92
C GLY A 83 18.47 -9.29 -13.73
N PRO A 84 18.06 -8.18 -13.12
CA PRO A 84 17.72 -8.02 -11.71
C PRO A 84 16.35 -8.58 -11.30
N ASP A 85 15.48 -8.88 -12.27
CA ASP A 85 14.09 -9.29 -12.05
C ASP A 85 13.98 -10.82 -12.04
N LEU A 86 13.33 -11.35 -11.01
CA LEU A 86 13.10 -12.78 -10.81
C LEU A 86 11.60 -13.08 -10.86
N ASN A 87 11.24 -14.16 -11.53
CA ASN A 87 9.89 -14.69 -11.42
C ASN A 87 9.68 -15.31 -10.03
N THR A 88 8.52 -15.07 -9.45
CA THR A 88 8.10 -15.75 -8.22
C THR A 88 7.30 -17.02 -8.54
N ASN A 89 6.99 -17.82 -7.50
CA ASN A 89 6.07 -18.96 -7.63
C ASN A 89 4.61 -18.51 -7.78
N VAL A 90 4.32 -17.23 -7.56
CA VAL A 90 3.00 -16.65 -7.79
C VAL A 90 2.96 -16.08 -9.21
N PRO A 91 2.13 -16.65 -10.12
CA PRO A 91 1.99 -16.12 -11.47
C PRO A 91 1.60 -14.65 -11.46
N GLY A 92 2.16 -13.88 -12.37
CA GLY A 92 1.91 -12.43 -12.45
C GLY A 92 2.77 -11.57 -11.55
N LEU A 93 3.64 -12.16 -10.71
CA LEU A 93 4.51 -11.42 -9.81
C LEU A 93 5.97 -11.73 -10.03
N SER A 94 6.77 -10.68 -10.00
CA SER A 94 8.23 -10.73 -9.98
C SER A 94 8.78 -9.99 -8.78
N VAL A 95 10.03 -10.31 -8.44
CA VAL A 95 10.74 -9.71 -7.32
C VAL A 95 12.12 -9.26 -7.78
N ARG A 96 12.61 -8.15 -7.20
CA ARG A 96 13.99 -7.68 -7.38
C ARG A 96 14.60 -7.26 -6.06
N LEU A 97 15.91 -7.38 -5.99
CA LEU A 97 16.72 -6.87 -4.89
C LEU A 97 17.36 -5.55 -5.31
N LEU A 98 17.24 -4.53 -4.47
CA LEU A 98 17.98 -3.29 -4.60
C LEU A 98 18.97 -3.19 -3.43
N LEU A 99 20.20 -2.84 -3.72
CA LEU A 99 21.27 -2.57 -2.75
C LEU A 99 21.58 -1.08 -2.83
N ASP A 100 21.36 -0.35 -1.74
CA ASP A 100 21.44 1.12 -1.70
C ASP A 100 20.67 1.80 -2.86
N GLY A 101 19.50 1.23 -3.21
CA GLY A 101 18.64 1.73 -4.29
C GLY A 101 19.02 1.26 -5.70
N ILE A 102 20.11 0.52 -5.89
CA ILE A 102 20.58 0.01 -7.19
C ILE A 102 20.08 -1.43 -7.37
N PRO A 103 19.37 -1.77 -8.46
CA PRO A 103 18.98 -3.14 -8.75
C PRO A 103 20.19 -4.08 -8.87
N ALA A 104 20.21 -5.15 -8.07
CA ALA A 104 21.30 -6.11 -8.06
C ALA A 104 21.13 -7.15 -9.18
N SER A 105 22.21 -7.45 -9.89
CA SER A 105 22.32 -8.56 -10.83
C SER A 105 23.38 -9.55 -10.35
N SER A 106 23.53 -10.69 -11.05
CA SER A 106 24.57 -11.68 -10.76
C SER A 106 26.00 -11.11 -10.87
N ARG A 107 26.15 -10.00 -11.58
CA ARG A 107 27.43 -9.28 -11.74
C ARG A 107 27.69 -8.25 -10.65
N PHE A 108 26.75 -8.03 -9.73
CA PHE A 108 26.90 -7.03 -8.69
C PHE A 108 28.04 -7.40 -7.74
N LYS A 109 29.00 -6.48 -7.60
CA LYS A 109 30.11 -6.54 -6.63
C LYS A 109 30.29 -5.14 -6.06
N GLY A 110 30.65 -5.05 -4.81
CA GLY A 110 30.89 -3.77 -4.13
C GLY A 110 30.30 -3.74 -2.74
N THR A 111 30.37 -2.58 -2.11
CA THR A 111 29.91 -2.38 -0.73
C THR A 111 28.53 -1.73 -0.74
N PHE A 112 27.63 -2.22 0.10
CA PHE A 112 26.40 -1.51 0.42
C PHE A 112 26.33 -1.20 1.91
N SER A 113 25.75 -0.05 2.27
CA SER A 113 25.83 0.51 3.62
C SER A 113 24.48 1.03 4.16
N GLN A 114 23.45 1.15 3.35
CA GLN A 114 22.16 1.64 3.79
C GLN A 114 21.15 0.51 3.98
N ILE A 115 20.49 0.09 2.91
CA ILE A 115 19.47 -0.96 2.96
C ILE A 115 19.54 -1.89 1.74
N ALA A 116 19.20 -3.14 1.98
CA ALA A 116 18.79 -4.08 0.93
C ALA A 116 17.26 -4.11 0.87
N GLU A 117 16.66 -3.65 -0.24
CA GLU A 117 15.22 -3.60 -0.43
C GLU A 117 14.78 -4.70 -1.39
N ILE A 118 13.82 -5.52 -0.98
CA ILE A 118 13.12 -6.48 -1.83
C ILE A 118 11.84 -5.81 -2.32
N GLN A 119 11.72 -5.61 -3.63
CA GLN A 119 10.50 -5.10 -4.27
C GLN A 119 9.74 -6.24 -4.91
N LEU A 120 8.47 -6.41 -4.52
CA LEU A 120 7.51 -7.26 -5.19
C LEU A 120 6.70 -6.42 -6.17
N PHE A 121 6.65 -6.81 -7.44
CA PHE A 121 5.98 -6.02 -8.48
C PHE A 121 5.23 -6.89 -9.49
N ARG A 122 4.27 -6.27 -10.19
CA ARG A 122 3.45 -6.88 -11.24
C ARG A 122 4.27 -7.08 -12.50
N ASN A 123 4.30 -8.31 -13.06
CA ASN A 123 4.88 -8.59 -14.36
C ASN A 123 3.78 -8.71 -15.45
N SER A 124 4.12 -9.08 -16.69
CA SER A 124 3.18 -9.18 -17.82
C SER A 124 2.27 -10.42 -17.78
N THR A 125 2.58 -11.43 -16.96
CA THR A 125 1.79 -12.66 -16.87
C THR A 125 0.47 -12.40 -16.12
N PRO A 126 -0.65 -13.06 -16.43
CA PRO A 126 -1.87 -12.97 -15.64
C PRO A 126 -1.64 -13.26 -14.17
N LEU A 127 -2.20 -12.40 -13.31
CA LEU A 127 -2.06 -12.53 -11.87
C LEU A 127 -3.02 -13.60 -11.34
N SER A 128 -2.53 -14.49 -10.48
CA SER A 128 -3.35 -15.47 -9.77
C SER A 128 -2.92 -15.62 -8.32
N ASP A 129 -3.78 -16.25 -7.53
CA ASP A 129 -3.46 -16.62 -6.16
C ASP A 129 -2.30 -17.62 -6.11
N GLY A 130 -1.53 -17.57 -5.02
CA GLY A 130 -0.41 -18.50 -4.85
C GLY A 130 0.43 -18.21 -3.61
N GLN A 131 1.42 -19.07 -3.40
CA GLN A 131 2.38 -18.97 -2.31
C GLN A 131 3.77 -18.71 -2.86
N PHE A 132 4.58 -17.91 -2.14
CA PHE A 132 5.97 -17.63 -2.56
C PHE A 132 6.90 -18.82 -2.35
N ALA A 133 6.68 -19.60 -1.29
CA ALA A 133 7.47 -20.76 -0.98
C ALA A 133 6.98 -21.99 -1.76
N SER A 134 7.89 -22.66 -2.46
CA SER A 134 7.64 -23.96 -3.06
C SER A 134 8.72 -24.95 -2.63
N GLY A 135 8.37 -25.86 -1.73
CA GLY A 135 9.27 -26.93 -1.30
C GLY A 135 10.44 -26.48 -0.40
N ALA A 136 11.47 -27.33 -0.30
CA ALA A 136 12.59 -27.13 0.62
C ALA A 136 13.59 -26.04 0.20
N PHE A 137 13.64 -25.73 -1.09
CA PHE A 137 14.57 -24.75 -1.66
C PHE A 137 13.81 -23.47 -2.03
N ASN A 138 13.83 -22.49 -1.16
CA ASN A 138 13.16 -21.21 -1.33
C ASN A 138 14.16 -20.07 -1.17
N SER A 139 15.26 -20.10 -1.94
CA SER A 139 16.31 -19.08 -1.91
C SER A 139 16.22 -18.23 -3.17
N TYR A 140 15.66 -17.04 -3.09
CA TYR A 140 15.57 -16.14 -4.24
C TYR A 140 16.89 -15.39 -4.48
N PHE A 141 17.55 -14.98 -3.40
CA PHE A 141 18.82 -14.27 -3.45
C PHE A 141 19.80 -14.92 -2.49
N LEU A 142 20.97 -15.29 -2.99
CA LEU A 142 22.11 -15.71 -2.18
C LEU A 142 23.18 -14.64 -2.27
N ILE A 143 23.48 -14.02 -1.15
CA ILE A 143 24.43 -12.92 -1.05
C ILE A 143 25.70 -13.46 -0.40
N THR A 144 26.83 -13.34 -1.10
CA THR A 144 28.15 -13.71 -0.60
C THR A 144 28.97 -12.46 -0.29
N TYR A 145 29.51 -12.37 0.91
CA TYR A 145 30.24 -11.20 1.39
C TYR A 145 31.57 -11.58 2.05
N LYS A 146 32.48 -10.62 2.13
CA LYS A 146 33.75 -10.79 2.86
C LYS A 146 33.49 -10.84 4.36
N ASP A 147 34.02 -11.88 5.00
CA ASP A 147 33.98 -12.06 6.45
C ASP A 147 35.39 -12.20 7.03
N GLY A 148 36.04 -11.06 7.27
CA GLY A 148 37.46 -11.02 7.64
C GLY A 148 38.39 -10.95 6.44
N LEU A 149 39.67 -11.31 6.65
CA LEU A 149 40.72 -11.18 5.64
C LEU A 149 40.68 -12.27 4.56
N ILE A 150 40.28 -13.49 4.91
CA ILE A 150 40.32 -14.69 4.04
C ILE A 150 39.02 -15.48 4.02
N ALA A 151 38.08 -15.15 4.88
CA ALA A 151 36.78 -15.84 4.97
C ALA A 151 35.70 -15.13 4.19
N SER A 152 34.69 -15.88 3.79
CA SER A 152 33.43 -15.35 3.20
C SER A 152 32.24 -15.90 3.96
N GLY A 153 31.24 -15.04 4.15
CA GLY A 153 29.90 -15.41 4.66
C GLY A 153 28.88 -15.44 3.56
N THR A 154 27.78 -16.12 3.83
CA THR A 154 26.64 -16.16 2.90
C THR A 154 25.34 -15.88 3.64
N SER A 155 24.42 -15.18 2.98
CA SER A 155 23.05 -14.96 3.47
C SER A 155 22.06 -15.27 2.37
N SER A 156 21.06 -16.08 2.69
CA SER A 156 19.98 -16.46 1.77
C SER A 156 18.73 -15.66 2.10
N ILE A 157 18.21 -14.93 1.11
CA ILE A 157 16.92 -14.25 1.24
C ILE A 157 15.83 -15.12 0.61
N ARG A 158 14.87 -15.47 1.43
CA ARG A 158 13.72 -16.31 1.11
C ARG A 158 12.45 -15.47 1.12
N LEU A 159 11.49 -15.82 0.27
CA LEU A 159 10.16 -15.22 0.29
C LEU A 159 9.19 -16.15 1.00
N THR A 160 8.39 -15.59 1.92
CA THR A 160 7.36 -16.33 2.62
C THR A 160 6.05 -15.57 2.59
N GLY A 161 4.93 -16.31 2.64
CA GLY A 161 3.58 -15.76 2.57
C GLY A 161 2.87 -16.18 1.29
N SER A 162 1.67 -15.64 1.16
CA SER A 162 0.76 -15.93 0.06
C SER A 162 0.27 -14.64 -0.59
N VAL A 163 -0.29 -14.79 -1.78
CA VAL A 163 -0.97 -13.70 -2.50
C VAL A 163 -2.38 -14.14 -2.79
N THR A 164 -3.34 -13.28 -2.47
CA THR A 164 -4.75 -13.44 -2.83
C THR A 164 -5.15 -12.30 -3.75
N THR A 165 -5.72 -12.62 -4.91
CA THR A 165 -6.18 -11.64 -5.88
C THR A 165 -7.56 -11.11 -5.50
N ILE A 166 -7.73 -9.80 -5.64
CA ILE A 166 -9.01 -9.14 -5.40
C ILE A 166 -9.59 -8.69 -6.75
N ASN A 167 -10.71 -9.32 -7.16
CA ASN A 167 -11.34 -9.09 -8.45
C ASN A 167 -12.59 -8.20 -8.37
N ALA A 168 -12.96 -7.74 -7.19
CA ALA A 168 -14.18 -6.96 -6.98
C ALA A 168 -13.88 -5.57 -6.43
N THR A 169 -14.81 -4.64 -6.67
CA THR A 169 -14.85 -3.31 -6.05
C THR A 169 -16.14 -3.19 -5.24
N CYS A 170 -16.17 -2.29 -4.28
CA CYS A 170 -17.42 -1.96 -3.62
C CYS A 170 -18.45 -1.44 -4.61
N GLN A 171 -19.70 -1.78 -4.41
CA GLN A 171 -20.83 -1.35 -5.22
C GLN A 171 -21.68 -0.34 -4.45
N VAL A 172 -22.25 0.61 -5.15
CA VAL A 172 -23.26 1.53 -4.62
C VAL A 172 -24.50 1.37 -5.46
N ALA A 173 -25.60 0.99 -4.81
CA ALA A 173 -26.90 0.90 -5.48
C ALA A 173 -27.50 2.29 -5.70
N ASP A 174 -28.28 2.43 -6.75
CA ASP A 174 -29.06 3.65 -6.97
C ASP A 174 -30.02 3.89 -5.81
N GLN A 175 -30.08 5.14 -5.36
CA GLN A 175 -30.87 5.54 -4.19
C GLN A 175 -31.58 6.86 -4.46
N THR A 176 -32.84 6.95 -4.06
CA THR A 176 -33.62 8.19 -4.12
C THR A 176 -33.87 8.69 -2.72
N VAL A 177 -33.49 9.93 -2.45
CA VAL A 177 -33.75 10.62 -1.18
C VAL A 177 -34.85 11.64 -1.39
N LYS A 178 -36.00 11.46 -0.73
CA LYS A 178 -37.13 12.37 -0.79
C LYS A 178 -37.07 13.35 0.38
N LEU A 179 -37.02 14.65 0.10
CA LEU A 179 -37.11 15.70 1.11
C LEU A 179 -38.54 16.09 1.34
N GLN A 180 -38.86 16.48 2.58
CA GLN A 180 -40.20 17.00 2.91
C GLN A 180 -40.45 18.34 2.21
N SER A 181 -41.67 18.55 1.73
CA SER A 181 -42.11 19.85 1.19
C SER A 181 -42.11 20.91 2.26
N ILE A 182 -41.62 22.10 1.92
CA ILE A 182 -41.58 23.27 2.82
C ILE A 182 -42.17 24.50 2.13
N ALA A 183 -42.67 25.43 2.94
CA ALA A 183 -43.00 26.76 2.44
C ALA A 183 -41.72 27.55 2.13
N ALA A 184 -41.70 28.33 1.05
CA ALA A 184 -40.55 29.17 0.68
C ALA A 184 -40.10 30.13 1.80
N ALA A 185 -41.04 30.59 2.63
CA ALA A 185 -40.78 31.43 3.79
C ALA A 185 -39.88 30.80 4.88
N ARG A 186 -39.59 29.50 4.80
CA ARG A 186 -38.62 28.80 5.69
C ARG A 186 -37.16 29.06 5.28
N LEU A 187 -36.95 29.67 4.14
CA LEU A 187 -35.64 30.08 3.63
C LEU A 187 -35.59 31.63 3.63
N ASN A 188 -34.75 32.19 4.47
CA ASN A 188 -34.75 33.63 4.80
C ASN A 188 -33.52 34.38 4.30
N GLY A 189 -32.95 33.96 3.17
CA GLY A 189 -31.76 34.58 2.55
C GLY A 189 -30.81 33.56 1.95
N VAL A 190 -29.98 34.01 1.04
CA VAL A 190 -28.99 33.19 0.35
C VAL A 190 -28.08 32.48 1.36
N GLY A 191 -27.91 31.16 1.18
CA GLY A 191 -27.10 30.31 2.09
C GLY A 191 -27.91 29.69 3.23
N THR A 192 -29.16 30.16 3.54
CA THR A 192 -30.01 29.50 4.53
C THR A 192 -30.49 28.15 4.02
N TYR A 193 -30.73 27.21 4.91
CA TYR A 193 -31.12 25.85 4.57
C TYR A 193 -32.28 25.35 5.45
N ALA A 194 -33.09 24.45 4.92
CA ALA A 194 -34.24 23.90 5.63
C ALA A 194 -34.55 22.46 5.18
N ALA A 195 -35.44 21.79 5.92
CA ALA A 195 -35.83 20.39 5.69
C ALA A 195 -34.65 19.41 5.64
N VAL A 196 -33.86 19.47 6.67
CA VAL A 196 -32.72 18.53 6.80
C VAL A 196 -33.23 17.10 6.93
N THR A 197 -32.90 16.27 5.95
CA THR A 197 -33.31 14.86 5.85
C THR A 197 -32.08 13.98 5.96
N PRO A 198 -31.95 13.16 7.02
CA PRO A 198 -30.84 12.19 7.12
C PRO A 198 -31.08 11.03 6.16
N PHE A 199 -29.98 10.52 5.61
CA PHE A 199 -29.97 9.30 4.82
C PHE A 199 -28.61 8.61 4.93
N ASN A 200 -28.55 7.32 4.57
CA ASN A 200 -27.31 6.58 4.53
C ASN A 200 -26.93 6.27 3.09
N LEU A 201 -25.73 6.63 2.70
CA LEU A 201 -25.12 6.08 1.50
C LEU A 201 -24.63 4.67 1.81
N VAL A 202 -25.15 3.66 1.09
CA VAL A 202 -24.77 2.26 1.29
C VAL A 202 -23.72 1.87 0.28
N VAL A 203 -22.54 1.48 0.79
CA VAL A 203 -21.44 0.92 0.01
C VAL A 203 -21.35 -0.56 0.33
N ALA A 204 -21.74 -1.43 -0.60
CA ALA A 204 -21.93 -2.86 -0.37
C ALA A 204 -20.95 -3.72 -1.18
N GLY A 205 -20.83 -5.00 -0.83
CA GLY A 205 -20.00 -5.96 -1.54
C GLY A 205 -18.51 -5.60 -1.53
N CYS A 206 -18.07 -4.82 -0.54
CA CYS A 206 -16.66 -4.49 -0.41
C CYS A 206 -15.84 -5.75 -0.13
N PRO A 207 -14.87 -6.11 -0.98
CA PRO A 207 -14.03 -7.27 -0.74
C PRO A 207 -13.10 -7.02 0.44
N ARG A 208 -12.72 -8.10 1.11
CA ARG A 208 -11.64 -8.08 2.10
C ARG A 208 -10.28 -7.85 1.42
N GLY A 209 -9.29 -7.41 2.18
CA GLY A 209 -7.89 -7.36 1.76
C GLY A 209 -7.41 -5.99 1.27
N TYR A 210 -8.26 -5.05 0.92
CA TYR A 210 -7.82 -3.69 0.64
C TYR A 210 -7.33 -3.00 1.92
N ASN A 211 -6.27 -2.22 1.83
CA ASN A 211 -5.81 -1.43 2.97
C ASN A 211 -6.81 -0.32 3.35
N ARG A 212 -7.54 0.18 2.36
CA ARG A 212 -8.63 1.16 2.53
C ARG A 212 -9.54 1.14 1.32
N VAL A 213 -10.78 1.50 1.53
CA VAL A 213 -11.78 1.77 0.49
C VAL A 213 -12.14 3.24 0.56
N GLY A 214 -12.31 3.87 -0.58
CA GLY A 214 -12.74 5.26 -0.68
C GLY A 214 -13.92 5.42 -1.64
N TYR A 215 -14.59 6.55 -1.54
CA TYR A 215 -15.62 6.98 -2.46
C TYR A 215 -15.41 8.43 -2.83
N SER A 216 -15.95 8.85 -3.96
CA SER A 216 -16.01 10.25 -4.35
C SER A 216 -17.40 10.57 -4.91
N LEU A 217 -17.84 11.78 -4.64
CA LEU A 217 -19.15 12.28 -5.05
C LEU A 217 -18.95 13.26 -6.18
N GLN A 218 -19.74 13.14 -7.24
CA GLN A 218 -19.73 14.05 -8.37
C GLN A 218 -21.15 14.57 -8.62
N ALA A 219 -21.33 15.88 -8.60
CA ALA A 219 -22.61 16.49 -8.93
C ALA A 219 -22.91 16.32 -10.42
N VAL A 220 -24.12 15.86 -10.75
CA VAL A 220 -24.61 15.83 -12.13
C VAL A 220 -24.90 17.26 -12.57
N GLY A 221 -24.34 17.69 -13.72
CA GLY A 221 -24.45 19.07 -14.21
C GLY A 221 -23.35 20.01 -13.74
N GLY A 222 -22.33 19.47 -13.05
CA GLY A 222 -21.18 20.24 -12.56
C GLY A 222 -21.35 20.74 -11.11
N ALA A 223 -20.32 21.32 -10.54
CA ALA A 223 -20.37 21.90 -9.20
C ALA A 223 -20.89 23.35 -9.25
N VAL A 224 -21.81 23.69 -8.34
CA VAL A 224 -22.32 25.07 -8.23
C VAL A 224 -21.26 25.99 -7.62
N ALA A 225 -20.54 25.50 -6.59
CA ALA A 225 -19.37 26.12 -6.01
C ALA A 225 -18.52 25.05 -5.33
N GLU A 226 -17.21 25.17 -5.41
CA GLU A 226 -16.29 24.22 -4.77
C GLU A 226 -16.49 24.21 -3.25
N GLY A 227 -16.60 23.01 -2.68
CA GLY A 227 -16.71 22.83 -1.24
C GLY A 227 -18.06 23.23 -0.61
N SER A 228 -19.04 23.68 -1.39
CA SER A 228 -20.34 24.09 -0.85
C SER A 228 -21.30 22.93 -0.55
N GLY A 229 -21.04 21.74 -1.10
CA GLY A 229 -21.95 20.60 -1.03
C GLY A 229 -23.27 20.80 -1.80
N VAL A 230 -23.38 21.88 -2.58
CA VAL A 230 -24.60 22.22 -3.32
C VAL A 230 -24.61 21.52 -4.67
N LEU A 231 -25.71 20.79 -4.92
CA LEU A 231 -25.98 20.13 -6.19
C LEU A 231 -26.76 21.07 -7.11
N PRO A 232 -26.42 21.17 -8.40
CA PRO A 232 -27.20 21.94 -9.36
C PRO A 232 -28.57 21.32 -9.56
N ARG A 233 -29.55 22.16 -9.90
CA ARG A 233 -30.88 21.70 -10.28
C ARG A 233 -30.82 20.97 -11.62
N LEU A 234 -31.47 19.83 -11.69
CA LEU A 234 -31.62 19.09 -12.94
C LEU A 234 -32.80 19.63 -13.78
N ALA A 235 -32.78 19.30 -15.06
CA ALA A 235 -33.90 19.51 -15.95
C ALA A 235 -35.19 18.88 -15.36
N GLY A 236 -36.33 19.58 -15.45
CA GLY A 236 -37.56 19.18 -14.78
C GLY A 236 -37.79 19.79 -13.40
N SER A 237 -36.80 20.49 -12.82
CA SER A 237 -37.01 21.34 -11.65
C SER A 237 -37.80 22.58 -12.06
N THR A 238 -38.89 22.88 -11.35
CA THR A 238 -39.73 24.06 -11.60
C THR A 238 -39.46 25.21 -10.63
N ALA A 239 -38.92 24.91 -9.43
CA ALA A 239 -38.50 25.93 -8.47
C ALA A 239 -37.26 26.68 -8.97
N THR A 240 -37.12 27.96 -8.57
CA THR A 240 -35.92 28.78 -8.83
C THR A 240 -35.39 29.39 -7.54
N GLY A 241 -34.09 29.75 -7.50
CA GLY A 241 -33.45 30.35 -6.33
C GLY A 241 -33.24 29.40 -5.15
N VAL A 242 -33.45 28.07 -5.36
CA VAL A 242 -33.24 27.02 -4.36
C VAL A 242 -32.59 25.80 -5.01
N SER A 243 -31.72 25.12 -4.27
CA SER A 243 -31.04 23.89 -4.70
C SER A 243 -30.99 22.89 -3.55
N ILE A 244 -30.38 21.72 -3.77
CA ILE A 244 -30.13 20.71 -2.72
C ILE A 244 -28.67 20.82 -2.23
N ARG A 245 -28.49 20.86 -0.91
CA ARG A 245 -27.20 20.80 -0.25
C ARG A 245 -27.04 19.43 0.41
N VAL A 246 -25.88 18.81 0.25
CA VAL A 246 -25.53 17.55 0.88
C VAL A 246 -24.37 17.78 1.86
N THR A 247 -24.51 17.25 3.07
CA THR A 247 -23.52 17.36 4.14
C THR A 247 -23.21 15.98 4.72
N ASP A 248 -22.15 15.87 5.47
CA ASP A 248 -21.89 14.73 6.34
C ASP A 248 -22.85 14.73 7.55
N GLU A 249 -22.69 13.74 8.44
CA GLU A 249 -23.48 13.61 9.66
C GLU A 249 -23.34 14.83 10.59
N ALA A 250 -22.17 15.47 10.63
CA ALA A 250 -21.92 16.65 11.43
C ALA A 250 -22.48 17.94 10.81
N GLY A 251 -22.99 17.88 9.57
CA GLY A 251 -23.51 19.05 8.86
C GLY A 251 -22.45 19.81 8.05
N VAL A 252 -21.23 19.27 7.93
CA VAL A 252 -20.17 19.86 7.11
C VAL A 252 -20.46 19.59 5.63
N PRO A 253 -20.43 20.61 4.75
CA PRO A 253 -20.67 20.43 3.33
C PRO A 253 -19.71 19.44 2.70
N LEU A 254 -20.24 18.52 1.90
CA LEU A 254 -19.42 17.55 1.19
C LEU A 254 -18.66 18.20 0.02
N ARG A 255 -17.40 17.89 -0.08
CA ARG A 255 -16.56 18.36 -1.20
C ARG A 255 -16.70 17.39 -2.38
N MET A 256 -17.29 17.87 -3.46
CA MET A 256 -17.44 17.11 -4.69
C MET A 256 -16.08 16.87 -5.36
N GLY A 257 -15.89 15.69 -5.97
CA GLY A 257 -14.66 15.31 -6.67
C GLY A 257 -13.54 14.78 -5.79
N LEU A 258 -13.54 15.03 -4.49
CA LEU A 258 -12.53 14.50 -3.58
C LEU A 258 -12.81 13.05 -3.19
N SER A 259 -11.74 12.29 -3.01
CA SER A 259 -11.82 10.92 -2.47
C SER A 259 -11.91 10.95 -0.95
N LEU A 260 -13.00 10.44 -0.42
CA LEU A 260 -13.27 10.30 1.02
C LEU A 260 -13.11 8.83 1.42
N PRO A 261 -12.57 8.54 2.61
CA PRO A 261 -12.44 7.16 3.08
C PRO A 261 -13.78 6.60 3.58
N VAL A 262 -14.00 5.31 3.38
CA VAL A 262 -15.02 4.55 4.12
C VAL A 262 -14.38 4.16 5.45
N THR A 263 -14.59 4.98 6.48
CA THR A 263 -13.87 4.87 7.77
C THR A 263 -14.18 3.57 8.51
N ALA A 264 -15.39 3.03 8.34
CA ALA A 264 -15.82 1.77 8.95
C ALA A 264 -15.29 0.53 8.21
N TYR A 265 -14.57 0.68 7.08
CA TYR A 265 -14.10 -0.47 6.32
C TYR A 265 -13.13 -1.33 7.11
N ASP A 266 -13.47 -2.61 7.27
CA ASP A 266 -12.59 -3.64 7.84
C ASP A 266 -11.99 -4.49 6.72
N LYS A 267 -10.67 -4.45 6.60
CA LYS A 267 -9.91 -5.20 5.59
C LYS A 267 -9.94 -6.71 5.79
N ASN A 268 -10.23 -7.21 6.97
CA ASN A 268 -10.23 -8.64 7.27
C ASN A 268 -11.54 -9.30 6.85
N THR A 269 -12.65 -8.58 6.95
CA THR A 269 -13.99 -9.11 6.69
C THR A 269 -14.59 -8.61 5.38
N GLY A 270 -14.30 -7.36 4.99
CA GLY A 270 -15.07 -6.70 3.92
C GLY A 270 -16.54 -6.51 4.33
N GLY A 271 -17.44 -6.40 3.36
CA GLY A 271 -18.88 -6.37 3.63
C GLY A 271 -19.60 -5.12 3.13
N ALA A 272 -20.66 -4.71 3.82
CA ALA A 272 -21.44 -3.51 3.53
C ALA A 272 -21.26 -2.45 4.62
N TYR A 273 -21.19 -1.19 4.20
CA TYR A 273 -20.95 -0.05 5.08
C TYR A 273 -21.94 1.06 4.80
N TRP A 274 -22.37 1.72 5.87
CA TRP A 274 -23.32 2.82 5.83
C TRP A 274 -22.57 4.12 6.14
N ILE A 275 -22.72 5.10 5.26
CA ILE A 275 -22.10 6.40 5.40
C ILE A 275 -23.23 7.41 5.66
N PRO A 276 -23.38 7.90 6.90
CA PRO A 276 -24.44 8.81 7.25
C PRO A 276 -24.23 10.18 6.61
N MET A 277 -25.27 10.68 5.99
CA MET A 277 -25.32 11.97 5.28
C MET A 277 -26.63 12.69 5.56
N LYS A 278 -26.66 13.98 5.23
CA LYS A 278 -27.88 14.80 5.30
C LYS A 278 -28.08 15.55 3.99
N ALA A 279 -29.32 15.61 3.53
CA ALA A 279 -29.74 16.46 2.40
C ALA A 279 -30.69 17.55 2.90
N SER A 280 -30.63 18.74 2.33
CA SER A 280 -31.51 19.86 2.69
C SER A 280 -31.72 20.78 1.50
N TYR A 281 -32.80 21.54 1.50
CA TYR A 281 -32.91 22.67 0.60
C TYR A 281 -31.97 23.78 1.05
N VAL A 282 -31.37 24.48 0.10
CA VAL A 282 -30.54 25.65 0.33
C VAL A 282 -30.97 26.79 -0.62
N GLN A 283 -31.12 27.99 -0.09
CA GLN A 283 -31.42 29.16 -0.92
C GLN A 283 -30.17 29.60 -1.66
N THR A 284 -30.29 29.74 -2.98
CA THR A 284 -29.17 30.07 -3.87
C THR A 284 -29.31 31.44 -4.56
N ALA A 285 -30.46 32.08 -4.44
CA ALA A 285 -30.73 33.44 -4.96
C ALA A 285 -31.64 34.21 -3.99
N GLU A 286 -31.64 35.52 -4.09
CA GLU A 286 -32.48 36.38 -3.23
C GLU A 286 -33.96 36.08 -3.41
N LYS A 287 -34.42 35.82 -4.64
CA LYS A 287 -35.79 35.49 -4.96
C LYS A 287 -35.99 34.01 -5.18
N ILE A 288 -36.95 33.41 -4.48
CA ILE A 288 -37.38 32.03 -4.64
C ILE A 288 -38.71 32.00 -5.40
N THR A 289 -38.81 31.11 -6.40
CA THR A 289 -40.07 30.71 -7.00
C THR A 289 -40.40 29.30 -6.52
N PRO A 290 -41.58 29.08 -5.90
CA PRO A 290 -42.01 27.75 -5.47
C PRO A 290 -42.14 26.77 -6.64
N GLY A 291 -41.86 25.49 -6.36
CA GLY A 291 -41.93 24.41 -7.35
C GLY A 291 -41.21 23.16 -6.91
N SER A 292 -40.96 22.25 -7.83
CA SER A 292 -40.16 21.04 -7.60
C SER A 292 -38.68 21.31 -7.74
N VAL A 293 -37.86 20.62 -6.94
CA VAL A 293 -36.37 20.65 -7.02
C VAL A 293 -35.87 19.22 -7.21
N LEU A 294 -35.19 18.99 -8.31
CA LEU A 294 -34.53 17.74 -8.63
C LEU A 294 -33.02 17.98 -8.68
N ALA A 295 -32.26 17.14 -8.03
CA ALA A 295 -30.79 17.14 -8.08
C ALA A 295 -30.25 15.70 -8.07
N ALA A 296 -29.10 15.48 -8.61
CA ALA A 296 -28.43 14.17 -8.56
C ALA A 296 -26.94 14.29 -8.36
N MET A 297 -26.36 13.24 -7.81
CA MET A 297 -24.92 13.04 -7.74
C MET A 297 -24.57 11.61 -8.13
N VAL A 298 -23.41 11.44 -8.74
CA VAL A 298 -22.82 10.12 -9.03
C VAL A 298 -21.83 9.79 -7.95
N ILE A 299 -21.87 8.54 -7.48
CA ILE A 299 -20.95 8.04 -6.48
C ILE A 299 -20.00 7.07 -7.15
N LEU A 300 -18.70 7.36 -7.04
CA LEU A 300 -17.64 6.50 -7.55
C LEU A 300 -16.89 5.88 -6.36
N THR A 301 -16.92 4.56 -6.27
CA THR A 301 -16.06 3.85 -5.32
C THR A 301 -14.64 3.76 -5.87
N ARG A 302 -13.67 3.95 -5.01
CA ARG A 302 -12.25 3.88 -5.37
C ARG A 302 -11.53 2.97 -4.40
N THR A 303 -10.83 1.99 -4.95
CA THR A 303 -9.72 1.34 -4.28
C THR A 303 -8.45 2.17 -4.55
N PRO A 304 -7.51 2.28 -3.61
CA PRO A 304 -6.40 3.21 -3.77
C PRO A 304 -5.55 2.85 -4.99
N ARG A 305 -5.57 3.69 -6.02
CA ARG A 305 -4.42 3.80 -6.92
C ARG A 305 -3.34 4.53 -6.14
N ARG A 306 -2.14 3.98 -6.02
CA ARG A 306 -0.98 4.80 -5.63
C ARG A 306 -0.87 5.91 -6.68
N THR A 307 -0.98 7.16 -6.27
CA THR A 307 -0.48 8.28 -7.07
C THR A 307 0.98 7.98 -7.38
N PRO A 308 1.43 8.05 -8.66
CA PRO A 308 2.84 8.09 -8.97
C PRO A 308 3.43 9.22 -8.12
N GLY A 309 4.48 8.95 -7.36
CA GLY A 309 5.26 10.00 -6.71
C GLY A 309 5.68 11.03 -7.76
N PRO A 310 5.90 12.30 -7.40
CA PRO A 310 6.29 13.32 -8.33
C PRO A 310 7.50 12.82 -9.12
N ALA A 311 7.36 12.77 -10.44
CA ALA A 311 8.45 12.42 -11.34
C ALA A 311 9.61 13.39 -11.07
N GLY A 312 10.70 12.89 -10.50
CA GLY A 312 11.91 13.65 -10.28
C GLY A 312 12.37 14.22 -11.62
N ARG A 313 12.36 15.55 -11.72
CA ARG A 313 12.86 16.30 -12.88
C ARG A 313 14.36 16.04 -12.99
N TRP A 314 14.74 15.16 -13.91
CA TRP A 314 16.15 15.01 -14.30
C TRP A 314 16.59 16.27 -15.06
N HIS A 315 17.31 17.16 -14.40
CA HIS A 315 18.07 18.20 -15.11
C HIS A 315 19.24 17.53 -15.82
N ARG A 316 19.14 17.41 -17.14
CA ARG A 316 20.33 17.25 -17.99
C ARG A 316 21.12 18.56 -17.90
N ARG A 317 22.31 18.52 -17.33
CA ARG A 317 23.34 19.53 -17.61
C ARG A 317 24.14 19.08 -18.83
N CYS A 318 24.22 19.93 -19.83
CA CYS A 318 25.19 19.84 -20.92
C CYS A 318 26.60 20.04 -20.39
#